data_9f4f48335f8594bc3ef13286f0ac574d
#
_entry.id   9f4f48335f8594bc3ef13286f0ac574d
#
_cell.length_a   1.000
_cell.length_b   1.000
_cell.length_c   1.000
_cell.angle_alpha   90.00
_cell.angle_beta   90.00
_cell.angle_gamma   90.00
#
_symmetry.space_group_name_H-M   'P 1'
#
loop_
_entity.id
_entity.type
_entity.pdbx_description
1 polymer ?
#
loop_
_entity_poly.entity_id
_entity_poly.type
_entity_poly.pdbx_seq_one_letter_code
_entity_poly.pdbx_strand_id
1 'polypeptide(L)'
;HPTFMYDEILREHPEVDVIVRGEGEETTVELMDAWRTGDNLSKVRGIAFRQGDQIVATPHRAFIQDLDSLEPSWNLVPWKEYSYRVKPGSTLAIVSSSRGCKQHCSFCSQRLFWKESWRAVSAERFVDQLQMLRDRYGVNVAMIADEIPSLDPVRWTRILDLLIERDLGTSLLLETRVDDIVRDAELMPRYRRAGIEHIYVGVESVNQATLDLYKKDAKVEQGKRAIELINAHDMVSETSFVMGMPNETPAEMERTIELAKFYDPDMAFFLAITPWPYADLYKDVKDHIVTRDYRKYNLVEPVIKPVAMTLDEVRAQLFRGFREFYINKMKRLSSMPSWKQDFMKSLMKLLMEHSYLKDQMAGLDQPAGMAEPTEIRSAASRCPVQRFKNLFRRKPRPVTSEVLT
;
A
#
# COMPACT_ATOMS: atom_id res chain seq x y z
N HIS A 1 11.16 3.70 -1.04
CA HIS A 1 12.42 2.94 -1.07
C HIS A 1 13.56 3.77 -1.67
N PRO A 2 13.50 4.31 -2.91
CA PRO A 2 14.63 5.02 -3.51
C PRO A 2 15.11 6.23 -2.71
N THR A 3 14.23 6.95 -2.02
CA THR A 3 14.59 8.09 -1.17
C THR A 3 15.64 7.74 -0.12
N PHE A 4 15.62 6.51 0.42
CA PHE A 4 16.53 6.06 1.47
C PHE A 4 17.73 5.27 0.92
N MET A 5 17.50 4.49 -0.14
CA MET A 5 18.48 3.56 -0.71
C MET A 5 19.18 4.11 -1.96
N TYR A 6 19.18 5.41 -2.15
CA TYR A 6 19.70 6.06 -3.36
C TYR A 6 21.18 5.75 -3.63
N ASP A 7 22.01 5.64 -2.60
CA ASP A 7 23.44 5.35 -2.75
C ASP A 7 23.67 3.94 -3.31
N GLU A 8 23.02 2.93 -2.71
CA GLU A 8 23.08 1.54 -3.15
C GLU A 8 22.50 1.38 -4.57
N ILE A 9 21.32 1.95 -4.81
CA ILE A 9 20.66 1.86 -6.13
C ILE A 9 21.54 2.50 -7.22
N LEU A 10 22.09 3.68 -6.97
CA LEU A 10 22.93 4.35 -7.97
C LEU A 10 24.28 3.64 -8.20
N ARG A 11 24.82 2.91 -7.22
CA ARG A 11 26.03 2.11 -7.38
C ARG A 11 25.79 0.83 -8.14
N GLU A 12 24.71 0.14 -7.85
CA GLU A 12 24.42 -1.20 -8.39
C GLU A 12 23.66 -1.16 -9.73
N HIS A 13 22.99 -0.03 -10.02
CA HIS A 13 22.12 0.13 -11.18
C HIS A 13 22.59 1.28 -12.09
N PRO A 14 23.57 1.03 -12.99
CA PRO A 14 24.11 2.07 -13.88
C PRO A 14 23.08 2.64 -14.86
N GLU A 15 21.97 1.94 -15.08
CA GLU A 15 20.83 2.40 -15.88
C GLU A 15 19.97 3.47 -15.21
N VAL A 16 20.16 3.71 -13.91
CA VAL A 16 19.48 4.78 -13.15
C VAL A 16 20.40 5.99 -13.10
N ASP A 17 20.03 7.09 -13.73
CA ASP A 17 20.83 8.33 -13.79
C ASP A 17 20.65 9.19 -12.55
N VAL A 18 19.40 9.39 -12.12
CA VAL A 18 19.00 10.30 -11.03
C VAL A 18 17.87 9.67 -10.20
N ILE A 19 17.93 9.91 -8.90
CA ILE A 19 16.84 9.55 -7.97
C ILE A 19 16.26 10.84 -7.38
N VAL A 20 14.93 11.01 -7.53
CA VAL A 20 14.17 12.03 -6.80
C VAL A 20 13.91 11.53 -5.38
N ARG A 21 14.22 12.35 -4.38
CA ARG A 21 14.16 12.04 -2.96
C ARG A 21 13.08 12.86 -2.27
N GLY A 22 12.09 12.21 -1.68
CA GLY A 22 10.91 12.87 -1.09
C GLY A 22 9.79 13.09 -2.11
N GLU A 23 9.06 14.19 -1.96
CA GLU A 23 7.98 14.58 -2.90
C GLU A 23 8.57 14.98 -4.24
N GLY A 24 7.95 14.51 -5.32
CA GLY A 24 8.49 14.60 -6.66
C GLY A 24 7.98 15.76 -7.50
N GLU A 25 6.86 16.36 -7.15
CA GLU A 25 6.12 17.29 -8.02
C GLU A 25 6.99 18.49 -8.44
N GLU A 26 7.50 19.24 -7.49
CA GLU A 26 8.38 20.38 -7.78
C GLU A 26 9.79 19.96 -8.21
N THR A 27 10.30 18.91 -7.55
CA THR A 27 11.67 18.42 -7.81
C THR A 27 11.82 17.92 -9.24
N THR A 28 10.79 17.20 -9.77
CA THR A 28 10.85 16.67 -11.14
C THR A 28 10.79 17.80 -12.17
N VAL A 29 10.00 18.83 -11.94
CA VAL A 29 9.95 20.00 -12.84
C VAL A 29 11.29 20.70 -12.90
N GLU A 30 11.89 21.01 -11.74
CA GLU A 30 13.20 21.66 -11.66
C GLU A 30 14.31 20.80 -12.28
N LEU A 31 14.27 19.48 -12.05
CA LEU A 31 15.21 18.53 -12.64
C LEU A 31 15.12 18.52 -14.17
N MET A 32 13.90 18.47 -14.71
CA MET A 32 13.69 18.45 -16.16
C MET A 32 14.11 19.75 -16.83
N ASP A 33 13.90 20.88 -16.15
CA ASP A 33 14.37 22.18 -16.63
C ASP A 33 15.90 22.26 -16.62
N ALA A 34 16.54 21.85 -15.52
CA ALA A 34 17.99 21.81 -15.43
C ALA A 34 18.62 20.90 -16.51
N TRP A 35 17.98 19.76 -16.78
CA TRP A 35 18.43 18.87 -17.84
C TRP A 35 18.28 19.50 -19.22
N ARG A 36 17.14 20.14 -19.50
CA ARG A 36 16.88 20.80 -20.79
C ARG A 36 17.85 21.95 -21.08
N THR A 37 18.23 22.70 -20.05
CA THR A 37 19.14 23.87 -20.17
C THR A 37 20.62 23.49 -20.07
N GLY A 38 20.93 22.26 -19.64
CA GLY A 38 22.32 21.83 -19.37
C GLY A 38 22.87 22.40 -18.06
N ASP A 39 22.02 22.82 -17.16
CA ASP A 39 22.42 23.36 -15.87
C ASP A 39 22.98 22.29 -14.92
N ASN A 40 23.74 22.77 -13.93
CA ASN A 40 24.35 21.90 -12.94
C ASN A 40 23.28 21.28 -12.00
N LEU A 41 23.16 19.96 -12.06
CA LEU A 41 22.22 19.18 -11.22
C LEU A 41 22.45 19.38 -9.72
N SER A 42 23.64 19.77 -9.28
CA SER A 42 23.91 20.06 -7.86
C SER A 42 23.09 21.22 -7.29
N LYS A 43 22.47 22.03 -8.14
CA LYS A 43 21.57 23.12 -7.73
C LYS A 43 20.15 22.64 -7.47
N VAL A 44 19.73 21.52 -8.08
CA VAL A 44 18.39 20.95 -7.92
C VAL A 44 18.29 20.30 -6.54
N ARG A 45 17.35 20.75 -5.71
CA ARG A 45 17.14 20.19 -4.37
C ARG A 45 16.33 18.88 -4.44
N GLY A 46 16.65 17.96 -3.54
CA GLY A 46 15.86 16.72 -3.38
C GLY A 46 16.19 15.63 -4.40
N ILE A 47 17.42 15.61 -4.96
CA ILE A 47 17.87 14.55 -5.86
C ILE A 47 19.13 13.85 -5.34
N ALA A 48 19.42 12.69 -5.92
CA ALA A 48 20.73 12.06 -5.85
C ALA A 48 21.12 11.55 -7.25
N PHE A 49 22.39 11.68 -7.62
CA PHE A 49 22.91 11.32 -8.95
C PHE A 49 24.39 10.97 -8.90
N ARG A 50 24.90 10.35 -9.98
CA ARG A 50 26.36 10.10 -10.14
C ARG A 50 27.06 11.30 -10.73
N GLN A 51 28.22 11.63 -10.15
CA GLN A 51 29.16 12.60 -10.67
C GLN A 51 30.57 11.96 -10.71
N GLY A 52 30.94 11.42 -11.86
CA GLY A 52 32.09 10.51 -11.95
C GLY A 52 31.82 9.24 -11.10
N ASP A 53 32.78 8.91 -10.25
CA ASP A 53 32.68 7.75 -9.34
C ASP A 53 31.97 8.06 -8.01
N GLN A 54 31.56 9.30 -7.81
CA GLN A 54 30.90 9.73 -6.57
C GLN A 54 29.37 9.78 -6.71
N ILE A 55 28.68 9.42 -5.64
CA ILE A 55 27.24 9.67 -5.50
C ILE A 55 27.06 10.99 -4.76
N VAL A 56 26.41 11.93 -5.43
CA VAL A 56 26.07 13.24 -4.88
C VAL A 56 24.61 13.26 -4.49
N ALA A 57 24.31 13.57 -3.23
CA ALA A 57 22.95 13.80 -2.74
C ALA A 57 22.79 15.29 -2.40
N THR A 58 21.89 15.97 -3.09
CA THR A 58 21.60 17.38 -2.83
C THR A 58 20.77 17.57 -1.54
N PRO A 59 20.73 18.77 -0.96
CA PRO A 59 19.89 19.03 0.21
C PRO A 59 18.43 18.64 -0.03
N HIS A 60 17.79 18.11 1.01
CA HIS A 60 16.35 17.79 0.92
C HIS A 60 15.51 19.01 0.55
N ARG A 61 14.48 18.80 -0.25
CA ARG A 61 13.43 19.79 -0.47
C ARG A 61 12.46 19.76 0.72
N ALA A 62 11.93 20.90 1.09
CA ALA A 62 10.82 20.98 2.05
C ALA A 62 9.58 20.31 1.47
N PHE A 63 8.73 19.76 2.31
CA PHE A 63 7.44 19.21 1.87
C PHE A 63 6.52 20.34 1.39
N ILE A 64 5.72 20.04 0.37
CA ILE A 64 4.68 20.94 -0.15
C ILE A 64 3.66 21.18 0.97
N GLN A 65 3.45 22.42 1.36
CA GLN A 65 2.54 22.76 2.47
C GLN A 65 1.10 22.87 2.02
N ASP A 66 0.86 23.52 0.88
CA ASP A 66 -0.44 23.67 0.28
C ASP A 66 -0.71 22.54 -0.72
N LEU A 67 -1.38 21.47 -0.26
CA LEU A 67 -1.76 20.35 -1.12
C LEU A 67 -2.94 20.68 -2.05
N ASP A 68 -3.72 21.73 -1.75
CA ASP A 68 -4.82 22.16 -2.60
C ASP A 68 -4.34 22.77 -3.93
N SER A 69 -3.09 23.28 -3.94
CA SER A 69 -2.45 23.81 -5.14
C SER A 69 -2.05 22.74 -6.17
N LEU A 70 -2.04 21.47 -5.79
CA LEU A 70 -1.64 20.39 -6.68
C LEU A 70 -2.76 20.01 -7.65
N GLU A 71 -2.40 19.94 -8.95
CA GLU A 71 -3.31 19.53 -10.02
C GLU A 71 -2.85 18.20 -10.63
N PRO A 72 -3.44 17.05 -10.22
CA PRO A 72 -3.12 15.77 -10.81
C PRO A 72 -3.54 15.69 -12.29
N SER A 73 -2.68 15.13 -13.13
CA SER A 73 -2.90 15.00 -14.58
C SER A 73 -3.80 13.81 -14.91
N TRP A 74 -5.04 13.80 -14.42
CA TRP A 74 -6.01 12.72 -14.61
C TRP A 74 -6.34 12.41 -16.08
N ASN A 75 -6.15 13.37 -16.97
CA ASN A 75 -6.32 13.21 -18.41
C ASN A 75 -5.30 12.28 -19.07
N LEU A 76 -4.20 11.97 -18.38
CA LEU A 76 -3.16 11.04 -18.85
C LEU A 76 -3.42 9.59 -18.43
N VAL A 77 -4.40 9.34 -17.56
CA VAL A 77 -4.69 8.01 -17.04
C VAL A 77 -5.49 7.18 -18.06
N PRO A 78 -5.03 5.98 -18.43
CA PRO A 78 -5.77 5.07 -19.29
C PRO A 78 -6.89 4.36 -18.51
N TRP A 79 -7.96 5.07 -18.17
CA TRP A 79 -9.02 4.65 -17.24
C TRP A 79 -9.60 3.27 -17.48
N LYS A 80 -9.61 2.80 -18.73
CA LYS A 80 -10.11 1.46 -19.11
C LYS A 80 -9.25 0.32 -18.54
N GLU A 81 -8.03 0.61 -18.13
CA GLU A 81 -7.10 -0.38 -17.56
C GLU A 81 -7.22 -0.49 -16.03
N TYR A 82 -7.93 0.46 -15.40
CA TYR A 82 -8.07 0.52 -13.94
C TYR A 82 -9.46 0.07 -13.52
N SER A 83 -9.51 -1.04 -12.81
CA SER A 83 -10.77 -1.59 -12.28
C SER A 83 -10.58 -2.19 -10.91
N TYR A 84 -11.59 -2.11 -10.07
CA TYR A 84 -11.67 -2.87 -8.85
C TYR A 84 -12.19 -4.27 -9.16
N ARG A 85 -11.28 -5.22 -9.34
CA ARG A 85 -11.56 -6.54 -9.91
C ARG A 85 -12.64 -7.34 -9.19
N VAL A 86 -12.83 -7.09 -7.88
CA VAL A 86 -13.90 -7.72 -7.08
C VAL A 86 -15.28 -7.18 -7.48
N LYS A 87 -15.35 -5.98 -8.06
CA LYS A 87 -16.58 -5.33 -8.56
C LYS A 87 -16.49 -5.18 -10.10
N PRO A 88 -16.95 -6.18 -10.86
CA PRO A 88 -16.89 -6.16 -12.34
C PRO A 88 -17.59 -4.92 -12.92
N GLY A 89 -17.01 -4.35 -13.98
CA GLY A 89 -17.52 -3.15 -14.62
C GLY A 89 -17.21 -1.84 -13.89
N SER A 90 -16.37 -1.90 -12.85
CA SER A 90 -15.90 -0.69 -12.15
C SER A 90 -14.81 0.04 -12.92
N THR A 91 -14.76 1.37 -12.73
CA THR A 91 -13.61 2.22 -13.06
C THR A 91 -13.03 2.73 -11.75
N LEU A 92 -11.78 2.35 -11.46
CA LEU A 92 -11.11 2.64 -10.20
C LEU A 92 -10.19 3.86 -10.32
N ALA A 93 -10.32 4.80 -9.38
CA ALA A 93 -9.29 5.80 -9.11
C ALA A 93 -8.58 5.52 -7.79
N ILE A 94 -7.27 5.80 -7.73
CA ILE A 94 -6.51 5.87 -6.48
C ILE A 94 -6.26 7.34 -6.21
N VAL A 95 -6.75 7.85 -5.10
CA VAL A 95 -6.71 9.27 -4.72
C VAL A 95 -6.09 9.44 -3.35
N SER A 96 -5.45 10.58 -3.09
CA SER A 96 -4.96 10.93 -1.76
C SER A 96 -5.67 12.18 -1.26
N SER A 97 -6.20 12.12 -0.05
CA SER A 97 -6.80 13.26 0.64
C SER A 97 -5.83 13.88 1.67
N SER A 98 -4.79 13.13 2.05
CA SER A 98 -3.75 13.58 2.96
C SER A 98 -2.43 12.88 2.68
N ARG A 99 -1.35 13.36 3.26
CA ARG A 99 0.00 12.79 3.19
C ARG A 99 0.63 12.76 4.56
N GLY A 100 1.13 11.60 4.93
CA GLY A 100 1.91 11.42 6.13
C GLY A 100 1.17 10.79 7.29
N CYS A 101 1.95 10.47 8.31
CA CYS A 101 1.49 9.81 9.52
C CYS A 101 2.34 10.27 10.71
N LYS A 102 1.69 10.61 11.82
CA LYS A 102 2.34 11.03 13.07
C LYS A 102 2.64 9.86 14.01
N GLN A 103 2.32 8.64 13.60
CA GLN A 103 2.52 7.44 14.42
C GLN A 103 3.98 6.96 14.38
N HIS A 104 4.38 6.19 15.42
CA HIS A 104 5.78 5.80 15.64
C HIS A 104 6.03 4.30 15.39
N CYS A 105 5.21 3.62 14.58
CA CYS A 105 5.34 2.19 14.32
C CYS A 105 6.75 1.84 13.81
N SER A 106 7.46 0.96 14.53
CA SER A 106 8.88 0.65 14.28
C SER A 106 9.13 -0.09 12.96
N PHE A 107 8.14 -0.82 12.46
CA PHE A 107 8.22 -1.56 11.18
C PHE A 107 7.91 -0.69 9.96
N CYS A 108 7.28 0.48 10.14
CA CYS A 108 6.72 1.29 9.07
C CYS A 108 7.73 2.28 8.51
N SER A 109 7.80 2.39 7.18
CA SER A 109 8.65 3.36 6.49
C SER A 109 8.08 4.79 6.47
N GLN A 110 6.76 4.93 6.66
CA GLN A 110 6.06 6.20 6.46
C GLN A 110 6.49 7.28 7.45
N ARG A 111 6.69 6.91 8.72
CA ARG A 111 7.19 7.83 9.74
C ARG A 111 8.47 8.56 9.31
N LEU A 112 9.43 7.80 8.82
CA LEU A 112 10.72 8.35 8.39
C LEU A 112 10.61 9.13 7.09
N PHE A 113 9.79 8.66 6.15
CA PHE A 113 9.59 9.35 4.88
C PHE A 113 8.93 10.71 5.08
N TRP A 114 7.84 10.76 5.86
CA TRP A 114 7.07 11.97 6.12
C TRP A 114 7.61 12.79 7.31
N LYS A 115 8.69 12.34 7.98
CA LYS A 115 9.30 13.01 9.13
C LYS A 115 8.27 13.36 10.20
N GLU A 116 7.40 12.40 10.52
CA GLU A 116 6.34 12.53 11.53
C GLU A 116 5.36 13.69 11.25
N SER A 117 5.27 14.15 10.01
CA SER A 117 4.33 15.19 9.61
C SER A 117 3.07 14.60 8.99
N TRP A 118 2.01 15.38 9.02
CA TRP A 118 0.76 15.09 8.33
C TRP A 118 0.20 16.39 7.74
N ARG A 119 -0.22 16.35 6.49
CA ARG A 119 -0.78 17.47 5.73
C ARG A 119 -1.95 16.96 4.93
N ALA A 120 -2.96 17.79 4.69
CA ALA A 120 -4.17 17.36 4.00
C ALA A 120 -4.64 18.38 2.96
N VAL A 121 -5.30 17.86 1.96
CA VAL A 121 -6.16 18.59 1.05
C VAL A 121 -7.39 19.06 1.82
N SER A 122 -7.96 20.22 1.54
CA SER A 122 -9.23 20.67 2.14
C SER A 122 -10.35 19.67 1.85
N ALA A 123 -11.36 19.62 2.73
CA ALA A 123 -12.48 18.70 2.56
C ALA A 123 -13.23 18.98 1.25
N GLU A 124 -13.45 20.25 0.94
CA GLU A 124 -14.12 20.72 -0.27
C GLU A 124 -13.35 20.31 -1.52
N ARG A 125 -12.06 20.61 -1.58
CA ARG A 125 -11.19 20.27 -2.72
C ARG A 125 -11.14 18.77 -2.97
N PHE A 126 -11.07 17.97 -1.91
CA PHE A 126 -11.05 16.50 -2.03
C PHE A 126 -12.35 15.95 -2.63
N VAL A 127 -13.51 16.43 -2.14
CA VAL A 127 -14.81 15.98 -2.65
C VAL A 127 -15.09 16.52 -4.05
N ASP A 128 -14.64 17.74 -4.38
CA ASP A 128 -14.67 18.29 -5.75
C ASP A 128 -13.88 17.41 -6.72
N GLN A 129 -12.71 16.92 -6.30
CA GLN A 129 -11.90 16.00 -7.10
C GLN A 129 -12.63 14.67 -7.36
N LEU A 130 -13.25 14.07 -6.34
CA LEU A 130 -14.03 12.84 -6.51
C LEU A 130 -15.21 13.04 -7.45
N GLN A 131 -15.92 14.15 -7.32
CA GLN A 131 -17.02 14.50 -8.21
C GLN A 131 -16.55 14.67 -9.65
N MET A 132 -15.46 15.39 -9.87
CA MET A 132 -14.84 15.57 -11.18
C MET A 132 -14.42 14.25 -11.81
N LEU A 133 -13.81 13.33 -11.03
CA LEU A 133 -13.41 12.01 -11.48
C LEU A 133 -14.61 11.17 -11.93
N ARG A 134 -15.70 11.21 -11.16
CA ARG A 134 -16.97 10.56 -11.52
C ARG A 134 -17.53 11.15 -12.82
N ASP A 135 -17.67 12.47 -12.89
CA ASP A 135 -18.39 13.15 -13.97
C ASP A 135 -17.64 13.12 -15.30
N ARG A 136 -16.29 13.23 -15.27
CA ARG A 136 -15.47 13.28 -16.48
C ARG A 136 -14.96 11.93 -16.95
N TYR A 137 -14.69 11.02 -16.03
CA TYR A 137 -13.99 9.76 -16.34
C TYR A 137 -14.80 8.51 -15.96
N GLY A 138 -16.01 8.68 -15.42
CA GLY A 138 -16.88 7.57 -15.05
C GLY A 138 -16.35 6.73 -13.87
N VAL A 139 -15.51 7.33 -13.02
CA VAL A 139 -14.99 6.68 -11.81
C VAL A 139 -16.16 6.38 -10.87
N ASN A 140 -16.36 5.12 -10.56
CA ASN A 140 -17.41 4.66 -9.66
C ASN A 140 -16.86 3.90 -8.43
N VAL A 141 -15.55 3.72 -8.39
CA VAL A 141 -14.82 3.24 -7.19
C VAL A 141 -13.61 4.15 -6.97
N ALA A 142 -13.40 4.64 -5.77
CA ALA A 142 -12.20 5.39 -5.41
C ALA A 142 -11.56 4.80 -4.15
N MET A 143 -10.26 4.48 -4.25
CA MET A 143 -9.44 4.09 -3.12
C MET A 143 -8.73 5.32 -2.58
N ILE A 144 -8.98 5.65 -1.32
CA ILE A 144 -8.26 6.70 -0.59
C ILE A 144 -6.98 6.07 -0.05
N ALA A 145 -5.85 6.36 -0.71
CA ALA A 145 -4.54 5.77 -0.43
C ALA A 145 -3.74 6.61 0.58
N ASP A 146 -4.41 7.13 1.57
CA ASP A 146 -3.80 7.86 2.68
C ASP A 146 -3.33 6.88 3.75
N GLU A 147 -2.26 7.18 4.45
CA GLU A 147 -1.85 6.40 5.64
C GLU A 147 -2.90 6.48 6.75
N ILE A 148 -3.51 7.65 6.96
CA ILE A 148 -4.59 7.88 7.93
C ILE A 148 -5.45 9.06 7.46
N PRO A 149 -6.52 8.87 6.69
CA PRO A 149 -7.40 9.95 6.23
C PRO A 149 -8.19 10.62 7.36
N SER A 150 -8.46 9.88 8.44
CA SER A 150 -9.26 10.26 9.60
C SER A 150 -8.47 10.89 10.74
N LEU A 151 -7.18 11.23 10.54
CA LEU A 151 -6.32 11.77 11.61
C LEU A 151 -6.84 13.11 12.17
N ASP A 152 -7.44 13.95 11.35
CA ASP A 152 -8.17 15.14 11.77
C ASP A 152 -9.68 14.85 11.74
N PRO A 153 -10.33 14.62 12.92
CA PRO A 153 -11.73 14.25 12.98
C PRO A 153 -12.68 15.34 12.46
N VAL A 154 -12.31 16.61 12.59
CA VAL A 154 -13.16 17.74 12.15
C VAL A 154 -13.19 17.74 10.62
N ARG A 155 -12.03 17.72 9.97
CA ARG A 155 -11.91 17.62 8.53
C ARG A 155 -12.59 16.37 7.99
N TRP A 156 -12.37 15.22 8.64
CA TRP A 156 -12.94 13.94 8.22
C TRP A 156 -14.47 13.95 8.28
N THR A 157 -15.03 14.49 9.37
CA THR A 157 -16.47 14.68 9.51
C THR A 157 -17.03 15.57 8.38
N ARG A 158 -16.32 16.64 8.03
CA ARG A 158 -16.72 17.53 6.93
C ARG A 158 -16.69 16.82 5.56
N ILE A 159 -15.70 15.95 5.32
CA ILE A 159 -15.67 15.09 4.11
C ILE A 159 -16.91 14.20 4.05
N LEU A 160 -17.22 13.49 5.16
CA LEU A 160 -18.40 12.63 5.21
C LEU A 160 -19.70 13.41 4.93
N ASP A 161 -19.82 14.61 5.49
CA ASP A 161 -21.01 15.47 5.26
C ASP A 161 -21.14 15.86 3.79
N LEU A 162 -20.06 16.30 3.16
CA LEU A 162 -20.05 16.68 1.76
C LEU A 162 -20.34 15.48 0.83
N LEU A 163 -19.80 14.30 1.15
CA LEU A 163 -20.08 13.09 0.37
C LEU A 163 -21.54 12.67 0.47
N ILE A 164 -22.15 12.79 1.65
CA ILE A 164 -23.56 12.49 1.89
C ILE A 164 -24.45 13.53 1.17
N GLU A 165 -24.10 14.81 1.24
CA GLU A 165 -24.83 15.90 0.63
C GLU A 165 -24.86 15.80 -0.90
N ARG A 166 -23.70 15.45 -1.50
CA ARG A 166 -23.56 15.38 -2.97
C ARG A 166 -24.02 14.06 -3.58
N ASP A 167 -24.16 13.02 -2.77
CA ASP A 167 -24.59 11.68 -3.18
C ASP A 167 -23.91 11.21 -4.48
N LEU A 168 -22.59 11.10 -4.43
CA LEU A 168 -21.81 10.82 -5.64
C LEU A 168 -22.07 9.43 -6.23
N GLY A 169 -22.63 8.48 -5.48
CA GLY A 169 -22.80 7.10 -5.91
C GLY A 169 -21.48 6.36 -6.16
N THR A 170 -20.38 6.89 -5.66
CA THR A 170 -19.04 6.29 -5.78
C THR A 170 -18.74 5.43 -4.54
N SER A 171 -18.34 4.18 -4.78
CA SER A 171 -17.88 3.30 -3.70
C SER A 171 -16.50 3.73 -3.23
N LEU A 172 -16.32 3.94 -1.95
CA LEU A 172 -15.06 4.37 -1.35
C LEU A 172 -14.41 3.23 -0.58
N LEU A 173 -13.10 3.07 -0.82
CA LEU A 173 -12.24 2.17 -0.07
C LEU A 173 -11.21 3.04 0.66
N LEU A 174 -10.88 2.68 1.91
CA LEU A 174 -9.85 3.40 2.68
C LEU A 174 -9.08 2.48 3.61
N GLU A 175 -7.92 2.96 4.02
CA GLU A 175 -7.14 2.35 5.11
C GLU A 175 -7.11 3.31 6.29
N THR A 176 -7.14 2.74 7.49
CA THR A 176 -7.01 3.51 8.73
C THR A 176 -6.56 2.63 9.90
N ARG A 177 -6.50 3.21 11.08
CA ARG A 177 -6.11 2.52 12.30
C ARG A 177 -7.34 1.96 13.03
N VAL A 178 -7.11 0.91 13.82
CA VAL A 178 -8.18 0.32 14.66
C VAL A 178 -8.71 1.30 15.71
N ASP A 179 -7.83 2.11 16.29
CA ASP A 179 -8.18 3.12 17.28
C ASP A 179 -9.01 4.27 16.69
N ASP A 180 -8.79 4.65 15.43
CA ASP A 180 -9.62 5.62 14.72
C ASP A 180 -11.04 5.10 14.50
N ILE A 181 -11.22 3.85 14.09
CA ILE A 181 -12.54 3.25 13.92
C ILE A 181 -13.27 3.16 15.27
N VAL A 182 -12.56 2.79 16.35
CA VAL A 182 -13.16 2.74 17.69
C VAL A 182 -13.55 4.14 18.17
N ARG A 183 -12.72 5.16 17.94
CA ARG A 183 -13.04 6.56 18.22
C ARG A 183 -14.29 7.01 17.46
N ASP A 184 -14.40 6.64 16.20
CA ASP A 184 -15.45 7.07 15.27
C ASP A 184 -16.70 6.16 15.30
N ALA A 185 -16.87 5.33 16.37
CA ALA A 185 -17.98 4.38 16.47
C ALA A 185 -19.36 4.98 16.17
N GLU A 186 -19.63 6.18 16.67
CA GLU A 186 -20.89 6.91 16.45
C GLU A 186 -21.01 7.47 15.01
N LEU A 187 -19.90 7.56 14.27
CA LEU A 187 -19.88 8.03 12.89
C LEU A 187 -20.04 6.90 11.86
N MET A 188 -19.99 5.62 12.26
CA MET A 188 -20.07 4.49 11.34
C MET A 188 -21.31 4.51 10.41
N PRO A 189 -22.52 4.90 10.86
CA PRO A 189 -23.66 5.07 9.95
C PRO A 189 -23.41 6.13 8.88
N ARG A 190 -22.63 7.19 9.20
CA ARG A 190 -22.28 8.24 8.24
C ARG A 190 -21.21 7.76 7.26
N TYR A 191 -20.24 6.94 7.70
CA TYR A 191 -19.30 6.29 6.80
C TYR A 191 -20.03 5.53 5.70
N ARG A 192 -20.97 4.66 6.09
CA ARG A 192 -21.75 3.88 5.12
C ARG A 192 -22.57 4.76 4.18
N ARG A 193 -23.24 5.79 4.70
CA ARG A 193 -24.02 6.76 3.89
C ARG A 193 -23.16 7.58 2.96
N ALA A 194 -21.91 7.89 3.33
CA ALA A 194 -20.95 8.60 2.49
C ALA A 194 -20.40 7.74 1.33
N GLY A 195 -20.82 6.49 1.22
CA GLY A 195 -20.37 5.57 0.17
C GLY A 195 -19.14 4.73 0.55
N ILE A 196 -18.68 4.76 1.81
CA ILE A 196 -17.59 3.89 2.24
C ILE A 196 -18.10 2.46 2.28
N GLU A 197 -17.51 1.59 1.46
CA GLU A 197 -17.89 0.18 1.33
C GLU A 197 -16.82 -0.77 1.87
N HIS A 198 -15.55 -0.34 1.90
CA HIS A 198 -14.45 -1.22 2.27
C HIS A 198 -13.41 -0.45 3.11
N ILE A 199 -13.09 -1.01 4.28
CA ILE A 199 -12.12 -0.43 5.22
C ILE A 199 -11.06 -1.47 5.57
N TYR A 200 -9.80 -1.16 5.24
CA TYR A 200 -8.65 -1.85 5.78
C TYR A 200 -8.28 -1.24 7.13
N VAL A 201 -8.09 -2.08 8.15
CA VAL A 201 -7.59 -1.67 9.46
C VAL A 201 -6.36 -2.50 9.84
N GLY A 202 -5.27 -1.82 10.17
CA GLY A 202 -4.06 -2.48 10.63
C GLY A 202 -4.25 -3.06 12.03
N VAL A 203 -4.47 -4.37 12.16
CA VAL A 203 -4.46 -5.09 13.45
C VAL A 203 -3.04 -5.51 13.81
N GLU A 204 -2.27 -5.99 12.86
CA GLU A 204 -0.87 -6.45 12.87
C GLU A 204 -0.63 -7.64 13.80
N SER A 205 -1.04 -7.58 15.07
CA SER A 205 -0.83 -8.66 16.04
C SER A 205 -2.00 -8.81 17.00
N VAL A 206 -2.20 -10.03 17.46
CA VAL A 206 -3.13 -10.41 18.53
C VAL A 206 -2.41 -10.55 19.89
N ASN A 207 -1.13 -10.18 19.95
CA ASN A 207 -0.29 -10.19 21.13
C ASN A 207 0.12 -8.77 21.49
N GLN A 208 -0.22 -8.30 22.69
CA GLN A 208 0.09 -6.94 23.14
C GLN A 208 1.59 -6.69 23.18
N ALA A 209 2.40 -7.65 23.63
CA ALA A 209 3.84 -7.48 23.68
C ALA A 209 4.45 -7.28 22.27
N THR A 210 3.86 -7.90 21.22
CA THR A 210 4.25 -7.68 19.84
C THR A 210 3.84 -6.29 19.35
N LEU A 211 2.64 -5.81 19.69
CA LEU A 211 2.21 -4.44 19.37
C LEU A 211 3.10 -3.40 20.05
N ASP A 212 3.49 -3.64 21.30
CA ASP A 212 4.39 -2.78 22.06
C ASP A 212 5.81 -2.76 21.41
N LEU A 213 6.32 -3.91 20.96
CA LEU A 213 7.57 -4.01 20.20
C LEU A 213 7.49 -3.25 18.88
N TYR A 214 6.36 -3.33 18.22
CA TYR A 214 6.09 -2.56 17.00
C TYR A 214 5.89 -1.07 17.27
N LYS A 215 5.85 -0.64 18.52
CA LYS A 215 5.49 0.74 18.92
C LYS A 215 4.17 1.18 18.29
N LYS A 216 3.27 0.22 18.10
CA LYS A 216 1.93 0.50 17.62
C LYS A 216 1.07 0.87 18.81
N ASP A 217 0.73 2.14 18.91
CA ASP A 217 -0.13 2.67 19.99
C ASP A 217 -1.58 2.21 19.75
N ALA A 218 -1.83 0.92 20.02
CA ALA A 218 -3.13 0.28 19.94
C ALA A 218 -3.23 -0.88 20.94
N LYS A 219 -4.44 -1.16 21.40
CA LYS A 219 -4.74 -2.31 22.26
C LYS A 219 -5.30 -3.46 21.43
N VAL A 220 -4.99 -4.69 21.82
CA VAL A 220 -5.45 -5.90 21.13
C VAL A 220 -6.97 -5.91 20.98
N GLU A 221 -7.71 -5.49 22.00
CA GLU A 221 -9.16 -5.46 22.02
C GLU A 221 -9.75 -4.49 20.98
N GLN A 222 -9.03 -3.42 20.65
CA GLN A 222 -9.46 -2.45 19.63
C GLN A 222 -9.51 -3.08 18.24
N GLY A 223 -8.64 -4.06 17.95
CA GLY A 223 -8.64 -4.77 16.67
C GLY A 223 -9.97 -5.49 16.42
N LYS A 224 -10.41 -6.29 17.39
CA LYS A 224 -11.71 -6.97 17.31
C LYS A 224 -12.86 -5.98 17.25
N ARG A 225 -12.84 -4.96 18.12
CA ARG A 225 -13.91 -3.96 18.19
C ARG A 225 -14.06 -3.17 16.88
N ALA A 226 -12.95 -2.81 16.23
CA ALA A 226 -12.98 -2.12 14.94
C ALA A 226 -13.63 -2.99 13.85
N ILE A 227 -13.25 -4.27 13.77
CA ILE A 227 -13.83 -5.23 12.82
C ILE A 227 -15.34 -5.40 13.06
N GLU A 228 -15.76 -5.53 14.31
CA GLU A 228 -17.19 -5.61 14.68
C GLU A 228 -17.96 -4.36 14.24
N LEU A 229 -17.42 -3.17 14.46
CA LEU A 229 -18.05 -1.91 14.07
C LEU A 229 -18.23 -1.82 12.55
N ILE A 230 -17.19 -2.16 11.78
CA ILE A 230 -17.25 -2.14 10.31
C ILE A 230 -18.30 -3.13 9.82
N ASN A 231 -18.28 -4.37 10.32
CA ASN A 231 -19.23 -5.42 9.92
C ASN A 231 -20.67 -5.09 10.28
N ALA A 232 -20.89 -4.49 11.48
CA ALA A 232 -22.23 -4.12 11.96
C ALA A 232 -22.89 -3.01 11.11
N HIS A 233 -22.08 -2.23 10.38
CA HIS A 233 -22.58 -1.16 9.50
C HIS A 233 -22.50 -1.52 8.01
N ASP A 234 -22.49 -2.81 7.71
CA ASP A 234 -22.59 -3.34 6.34
C ASP A 234 -21.47 -2.85 5.41
N MET A 235 -20.24 -2.73 5.93
CA MET A 235 -19.02 -2.47 5.20
C MET A 235 -18.09 -3.69 5.21
N VAL A 236 -17.25 -3.83 4.20
CA VAL A 236 -16.21 -4.88 4.15
C VAL A 236 -15.10 -4.52 5.11
N SER A 237 -14.80 -5.42 6.04
CA SER A 237 -13.63 -5.30 6.92
C SER A 237 -12.46 -6.10 6.37
N GLU A 238 -11.33 -5.43 6.20
CA GLU A 238 -10.06 -6.02 5.78
C GLU A 238 -8.98 -5.77 6.82
N THR A 239 -8.11 -6.75 7.07
CA THR A 239 -6.99 -6.58 7.99
C THR A 239 -5.82 -7.48 7.66
N SER A 240 -4.65 -7.20 8.26
CA SER A 240 -3.47 -8.05 8.22
C SER A 240 -3.03 -8.50 9.60
N PHE A 241 -2.41 -9.69 9.62
CA PHE A 241 -1.69 -10.26 10.75
C PHE A 241 -0.25 -10.50 10.31
N VAL A 242 0.70 -9.86 10.99
CA VAL A 242 2.13 -9.93 10.67
C VAL A 242 2.76 -11.00 11.54
N MET A 243 3.47 -11.95 10.92
CA MET A 243 4.01 -13.15 11.55
C MET A 243 5.47 -13.37 11.15
N GLY A 244 6.21 -14.19 11.91
CA GLY A 244 7.57 -14.55 11.60
C GLY A 244 8.63 -13.69 12.29
N MET A 245 8.30 -13.09 13.43
CA MET A 245 9.30 -12.41 14.27
C MET A 245 10.37 -13.37 14.79
N PRO A 246 11.61 -12.89 15.06
CA PRO A 246 12.72 -13.74 15.51
C PRO A 246 12.42 -14.63 16.71
N ASN A 247 11.63 -14.14 17.65
CA ASN A 247 11.26 -14.83 18.89
C ASN A 247 9.92 -15.58 18.82
N GLU A 248 9.22 -15.52 17.68
CA GLU A 248 7.91 -16.14 17.53
C GLU A 248 8.04 -17.66 17.39
N THR A 249 7.13 -18.37 18.04
CA THR A 249 7.06 -19.84 18.06
C THR A 249 5.93 -20.35 17.14
N PRO A 250 5.97 -21.64 16.73
CA PRO A 250 4.87 -22.24 15.97
C PRO A 250 3.52 -22.12 16.67
N ALA A 251 3.48 -22.26 18.00
CA ALA A 251 2.26 -22.16 18.81
C ALA A 251 1.67 -20.73 18.81
N GLU A 252 2.52 -19.70 18.81
CA GLU A 252 2.06 -18.31 18.72
C GLU A 252 1.52 -17.97 17.33
N MET A 253 2.14 -18.48 16.27
CA MET A 253 1.60 -18.34 14.92
C MET A 253 0.24 -19.05 14.78
N GLU A 254 0.11 -20.27 15.33
CA GLU A 254 -1.18 -20.97 15.36
C GLU A 254 -2.24 -20.17 16.13
N ARG A 255 -1.90 -19.63 17.29
CA ARG A 255 -2.79 -18.76 18.07
C ARG A 255 -3.23 -17.54 17.27
N THR A 256 -2.33 -16.93 16.50
CA THR A 256 -2.67 -15.81 15.62
C THR A 256 -3.72 -16.20 14.59
N ILE A 257 -3.60 -17.39 13.98
CA ILE A 257 -4.58 -17.92 13.02
C ILE A 257 -5.96 -18.15 13.68
N GLU A 258 -5.99 -18.73 14.89
CA GLU A 258 -7.23 -18.96 15.62
C GLU A 258 -7.91 -17.63 16.00
N LEU A 259 -7.14 -16.64 16.46
CA LEU A 259 -7.68 -15.35 16.83
C LEU A 259 -8.12 -14.54 15.59
N ALA A 260 -7.46 -14.69 14.45
CA ALA A 260 -7.94 -14.11 13.19
C ALA A 260 -9.33 -14.65 12.82
N LYS A 261 -9.57 -15.95 12.98
CA LYS A 261 -10.89 -16.56 12.79
C LYS A 261 -11.92 -16.06 13.81
N PHE A 262 -11.50 -15.82 15.05
CA PHE A 262 -12.34 -15.27 16.12
C PHE A 262 -12.68 -13.79 15.91
N TYR A 263 -11.76 -12.98 15.37
CA TYR A 263 -12.01 -11.57 15.02
C TYR A 263 -12.98 -11.45 13.85
N ASP A 264 -12.95 -12.42 12.97
CA ASP A 264 -13.88 -12.58 11.85
C ASP A 264 -13.96 -11.38 10.88
N PRO A 265 -12.84 -10.78 10.42
CA PRO A 265 -12.91 -9.83 9.33
C PRO A 265 -13.45 -10.48 8.06
N ASP A 266 -13.95 -9.70 7.11
CA ASP A 266 -14.35 -10.24 5.81
C ASP A 266 -13.12 -10.70 5.01
N MET A 267 -12.01 -9.96 5.11
CA MET A 267 -10.73 -10.30 4.48
C MET A 267 -9.59 -10.28 5.51
N ALA A 268 -8.74 -11.29 5.46
CA ALA A 268 -7.53 -11.35 6.29
C ALA A 268 -6.31 -11.71 5.45
N PHE A 269 -5.21 -10.99 5.69
CA PHE A 269 -3.89 -11.30 5.17
C PHE A 269 -2.98 -11.77 6.28
N PHE A 270 -2.24 -12.85 6.00
CA PHE A 270 -1.19 -13.36 6.87
C PHE A 270 0.14 -13.04 6.21
N LEU A 271 0.85 -12.06 6.76
CA LEU A 271 2.01 -11.44 6.13
C LEU A 271 3.30 -11.81 6.87
N ALA A 272 4.34 -12.11 6.09
CA ALA A 272 5.67 -12.25 6.65
C ALA A 272 6.20 -10.88 7.07
N ILE A 273 6.72 -10.77 8.30
CA ILE A 273 7.41 -9.55 8.72
C ILE A 273 8.54 -9.22 7.75
N THR A 274 8.51 -8.01 7.20
CA THR A 274 9.48 -7.54 6.21
C THR A 274 10.27 -6.37 6.79
N PRO A 275 11.58 -6.57 7.06
CA PRO A 275 12.41 -5.57 7.71
C PRO A 275 12.95 -4.58 6.66
N TRP A 276 12.26 -3.47 6.43
CA TRP A 276 12.76 -2.42 5.55
C TRP A 276 14.08 -1.85 6.08
N PRO A 277 15.15 -1.74 5.27
CA PRO A 277 16.50 -1.35 5.74
C PRO A 277 16.55 0.02 6.43
N TYR A 278 15.57 0.86 6.17
CA TYR A 278 15.44 2.20 6.72
C TYR A 278 14.36 2.31 7.82
N ALA A 279 13.66 1.22 8.18
CA ALA A 279 12.74 1.21 9.32
C ALA A 279 13.49 0.90 10.62
N ASP A 280 12.97 1.40 11.75
CA ASP A 280 13.61 1.20 13.07
C ASP A 280 13.77 -0.28 13.42
N LEU A 281 12.73 -1.08 13.12
CA LEU A 281 12.72 -2.53 13.37
C LEU A 281 13.90 -3.26 12.72
N TYR A 282 14.46 -2.77 11.62
CA TYR A 282 15.58 -3.40 10.94
C TYR A 282 16.76 -3.67 11.88
N LYS A 283 17.06 -2.71 12.76
CA LYS A 283 18.17 -2.80 13.71
C LYS A 283 17.99 -3.95 14.71
N ASP A 284 16.73 -4.22 15.07
CA ASP A 284 16.38 -5.19 16.09
C ASP A 284 16.35 -6.63 15.54
N VAL A 285 16.16 -6.77 14.22
CA VAL A 285 16.01 -8.08 13.55
C VAL A 285 17.12 -8.41 12.55
N LYS A 286 18.10 -7.52 12.33
CA LYS A 286 19.12 -7.62 11.28
C LYS A 286 19.91 -8.93 11.31
N ASP A 287 20.17 -9.47 12.51
CA ASP A 287 20.98 -10.70 12.70
C ASP A 287 20.18 -11.96 12.33
N HIS A 288 18.88 -11.85 12.11
CA HIS A 288 17.98 -12.91 11.69
C HIS A 288 17.61 -12.82 10.20
N ILE A 289 18.06 -11.77 9.49
CA ILE A 289 17.80 -11.58 8.06
C ILE A 289 18.68 -12.55 7.26
N VAL A 290 18.04 -13.38 6.43
CA VAL A 290 18.75 -14.43 5.66
C VAL A 290 19.08 -14.00 4.24
N THR A 291 18.55 -12.89 3.76
CA THR A 291 18.79 -12.40 2.39
C THR A 291 18.64 -10.89 2.32
N ARG A 292 19.42 -10.27 1.41
CA ARG A 292 19.28 -8.85 1.02
C ARG A 292 18.71 -8.71 -0.39
N ASP A 293 18.18 -9.77 -0.96
CA ASP A 293 17.43 -9.68 -2.22
C ASP A 293 16.08 -8.99 -1.97
N TYR A 294 16.02 -7.68 -2.23
CA TYR A 294 14.82 -6.87 -1.97
C TYR A 294 13.60 -7.27 -2.81
N ARG A 295 13.76 -8.11 -3.83
CA ARG A 295 12.61 -8.71 -4.54
C ARG A 295 11.79 -9.63 -3.66
N LYS A 296 12.42 -10.17 -2.60
CA LYS A 296 11.80 -11.03 -1.58
C LYS A 296 11.17 -10.25 -0.42
N TYR A 297 11.39 -8.93 -0.37
CA TYR A 297 10.80 -8.05 0.65
C TYR A 297 9.38 -7.65 0.24
N ASN A 298 8.51 -8.63 0.06
CA ASN A 298 7.20 -8.51 -0.56
C ASN A 298 6.05 -8.88 0.39
N LEU A 299 6.32 -9.01 1.71
CA LEU A 299 5.36 -9.39 2.76
C LEU A 299 4.81 -10.82 2.65
N VAL A 300 5.21 -11.58 1.64
CA VAL A 300 4.76 -12.96 1.37
C VAL A 300 5.89 -13.96 1.65
N GLU A 301 7.08 -13.65 1.16
CA GLU A 301 8.26 -14.49 1.38
C GLU A 301 8.90 -14.16 2.73
N PRO A 302 9.06 -15.14 3.64
CA PRO A 302 9.76 -14.89 4.89
C PRO A 302 11.26 -14.68 4.62
N VAL A 303 11.77 -13.53 5.05
CA VAL A 303 13.19 -13.14 4.96
C VAL A 303 13.88 -13.06 6.32
N ILE A 304 13.12 -13.24 7.39
CA ILE A 304 13.61 -13.37 8.76
C ILE A 304 13.49 -14.83 9.18
N LYS A 305 14.58 -15.40 9.72
CA LYS A 305 14.58 -16.74 10.29
C LYS A 305 14.35 -16.65 11.81
N PRO A 306 13.18 -17.10 12.31
CA PRO A 306 12.95 -17.22 13.74
C PRO A 306 13.91 -18.22 14.39
N VAL A 307 14.13 -18.08 15.71
CA VAL A 307 14.97 -19.00 16.48
C VAL A 307 14.37 -20.40 16.53
N ALA A 308 13.03 -20.47 16.67
CA ALA A 308 12.29 -21.71 16.90
C ALA A 308 11.78 -22.40 15.62
N MET A 309 12.01 -21.80 14.43
CA MET A 309 11.44 -22.29 13.16
C MET A 309 12.41 -22.12 12.00
N THR A 310 12.25 -22.94 10.98
CA THR A 310 12.84 -22.75 9.66
C THR A 310 11.98 -21.78 8.82
N LEU A 311 12.54 -21.24 7.74
CA LEU A 311 11.76 -20.39 6.81
C LEU A 311 10.60 -21.13 6.15
N ASP A 312 10.78 -22.45 5.88
CA ASP A 312 9.74 -23.27 5.28
C ASP A 312 8.58 -23.51 6.26
N GLU A 313 8.87 -23.66 7.55
CA GLU A 313 7.83 -23.74 8.59
C GLU A 313 7.08 -22.41 8.71
N VAL A 314 7.77 -21.26 8.67
CA VAL A 314 7.10 -19.94 8.63
C VAL A 314 6.18 -19.82 7.42
N ARG A 315 6.70 -20.18 6.24
CA ARG A 315 5.91 -20.15 4.98
C ARG A 315 4.69 -21.07 5.06
N ALA A 316 4.86 -22.27 5.61
CA ALA A 316 3.75 -23.21 5.80
C ALA A 316 2.68 -22.65 6.75
N GLN A 317 3.06 -21.97 7.83
CA GLN A 317 2.13 -21.35 8.76
C GLN A 317 1.38 -20.16 8.12
N LEU A 318 2.06 -19.31 7.36
CA LEU A 318 1.41 -18.21 6.62
C LEU A 318 0.34 -18.77 5.66
N PHE A 319 0.70 -19.79 4.88
CA PHE A 319 -0.23 -20.44 3.96
C PHE A 319 -1.39 -21.12 4.70
N ARG A 320 -1.10 -21.79 5.83
CA ARG A 320 -2.12 -22.38 6.70
C ARG A 320 -3.12 -21.31 7.18
N GLY A 321 -2.63 -20.14 7.56
CA GLY A 321 -3.47 -19.00 7.96
C GLY A 321 -4.47 -18.61 6.88
N PHE A 322 -4.00 -18.39 5.65
CA PHE A 322 -4.87 -18.12 4.52
C PHE A 322 -5.88 -19.23 4.29
N ARG A 323 -5.43 -20.47 4.18
CA ARG A 323 -6.29 -21.62 3.89
C ARG A 323 -7.38 -21.80 4.95
N GLU A 324 -7.02 -21.85 6.22
CA GLU A 324 -7.97 -22.11 7.31
C GLU A 324 -8.95 -20.96 7.50
N PHE A 325 -8.48 -19.72 7.40
CA PHE A 325 -9.33 -18.54 7.51
C PHE A 325 -10.40 -18.55 6.41
N TYR A 326 -10.01 -18.66 5.14
CA TYR A 326 -10.97 -18.59 4.04
C TYR A 326 -11.86 -19.82 3.94
N ILE A 327 -11.39 -21.01 4.28
CA ILE A 327 -12.26 -22.19 4.40
C ILE A 327 -13.32 -21.95 5.49
N ASN A 328 -12.95 -21.43 6.65
CA ASN A 328 -13.88 -21.10 7.71
C ASN A 328 -14.89 -20.02 7.28
N LYS A 329 -14.40 -18.98 6.59
CA LYS A 329 -15.24 -17.89 6.06
C LYS A 329 -16.27 -18.41 5.05
N MET A 330 -15.86 -19.26 4.12
CA MET A 330 -16.75 -19.82 3.09
C MET A 330 -17.83 -20.75 3.66
N LYS A 331 -17.55 -21.46 4.76
CA LYS A 331 -18.58 -22.25 5.46
C LYS A 331 -19.73 -21.40 6.00
N ARG A 332 -19.49 -20.13 6.27
CA ARG A 332 -20.47 -19.18 6.82
C ARG A 332 -20.99 -18.17 5.79
N LEU A 333 -20.65 -18.38 4.50
CA LEU A 333 -21.00 -17.46 3.43
C LEU A 333 -22.51 -17.16 3.38
N SER A 334 -23.36 -18.18 3.57
CA SER A 334 -24.82 -18.04 3.53
C SER A 334 -25.41 -17.17 4.65
N SER A 335 -24.66 -16.91 5.72
CA SER A 335 -25.09 -16.02 6.81
C SER A 335 -24.78 -14.55 6.55
N MET A 336 -24.02 -14.24 5.50
CA MET A 336 -23.70 -12.86 5.12
C MET A 336 -24.83 -12.23 4.30
N PRO A 337 -24.95 -10.88 4.27
CA PRO A 337 -25.79 -10.17 3.31
C PRO A 337 -25.47 -10.58 1.86
N SER A 338 -26.47 -10.61 0.98
CA SER A 338 -26.32 -11.12 -0.40
C SER A 338 -25.18 -10.46 -1.17
N TRP A 339 -25.05 -9.14 -1.08
CA TRP A 339 -23.98 -8.41 -1.75
C TRP A 339 -22.58 -8.79 -1.24
N LYS A 340 -22.42 -9.05 0.08
CA LYS A 340 -21.16 -9.57 0.63
C LYS A 340 -20.88 -11.00 0.16
N GLN A 341 -21.92 -11.82 -0.02
CA GLN A 341 -21.74 -13.15 -0.60
C GLN A 341 -21.14 -13.07 -2.01
N ASP A 342 -21.65 -12.15 -2.84
CA ASP A 342 -21.17 -11.98 -4.22
C ASP A 342 -19.76 -11.37 -4.25
N PHE A 343 -19.49 -10.43 -3.35
CA PHE A 343 -18.14 -9.89 -3.12
C PHE A 343 -17.16 -11.03 -2.77
N MET A 344 -17.50 -11.86 -1.78
CA MET A 344 -16.64 -12.97 -1.33
C MET A 344 -16.43 -14.03 -2.42
N LYS A 345 -17.46 -14.36 -3.21
CA LYS A 345 -17.30 -15.27 -4.37
C LYS A 345 -16.34 -14.70 -5.41
N SER A 346 -16.48 -13.41 -5.73
CA SER A 346 -15.59 -12.72 -6.67
C SER A 346 -14.15 -12.67 -6.14
N LEU A 347 -13.98 -12.35 -4.85
CA LEU A 347 -12.68 -12.35 -4.17
C LEU A 347 -12.03 -13.74 -4.23
N MET A 348 -12.77 -14.80 -3.86
CA MET A 348 -12.23 -16.16 -3.87
C MET A 348 -11.80 -16.59 -5.27
N LYS A 349 -12.58 -16.24 -6.30
CA LYS A 349 -12.21 -16.48 -7.69
C LYS A 349 -10.89 -15.81 -8.04
N LEU A 350 -10.73 -14.53 -7.69
CA LEU A 350 -9.50 -13.78 -7.95
C LEU A 350 -8.29 -14.37 -7.20
N LEU A 351 -8.45 -14.75 -5.94
CA LEU A 351 -7.40 -15.38 -5.14
C LEU A 351 -6.95 -16.71 -5.76
N MET A 352 -7.88 -17.52 -6.26
CA MET A 352 -7.58 -18.80 -6.88
C MET A 352 -6.98 -18.68 -8.30
N GLU A 353 -7.34 -17.63 -9.05
CA GLU A 353 -6.88 -17.47 -10.43
C GLU A 353 -5.61 -16.65 -10.57
N HIS A 354 -5.37 -15.68 -9.67
CA HIS A 354 -4.37 -14.63 -9.87
C HIS A 354 -3.43 -14.37 -8.70
N SER A 355 -3.56 -15.10 -7.57
CA SER A 355 -2.66 -14.93 -6.44
C SER A 355 -1.56 -15.99 -6.41
N TYR A 356 -0.51 -15.73 -5.62
CA TYR A 356 0.53 -16.72 -5.30
C TYR A 356 -0.03 -18.00 -4.63
N LEU A 357 -1.23 -17.94 -4.05
CA LEU A 357 -1.92 -19.11 -3.47
C LEU A 357 -2.17 -20.20 -4.53
N LYS A 358 -2.39 -19.83 -5.79
CA LYS A 358 -2.51 -20.77 -6.88
C LYS A 358 -1.27 -21.65 -7.04
N ASP A 359 -0.09 -21.02 -7.03
CA ASP A 359 1.17 -21.74 -7.19
C ASP A 359 1.49 -22.62 -5.99
N GLN A 360 1.15 -22.15 -4.78
CA GLN A 360 1.29 -22.93 -3.54
C GLN A 360 0.33 -24.12 -3.49
N MET A 361 -0.90 -23.99 -3.99
CA MET A 361 -1.86 -25.09 -4.06
C MET A 361 -1.44 -26.14 -5.10
N ALA A 362 -0.88 -25.73 -6.24
CA ALA A 362 -0.37 -26.64 -7.24
C ALA A 362 0.83 -27.47 -6.74
N GLY A 363 1.62 -26.93 -5.79
CA GLY A 363 2.73 -27.66 -5.15
C GLY A 363 2.29 -28.69 -4.10
N LEU A 364 1.06 -28.61 -3.58
CA LEU A 364 0.55 -29.58 -2.59
C LEU A 364 0.16 -30.93 -3.21
N ASP A 365 -0.06 -31.00 -4.50
CA ASP A 365 -0.35 -32.24 -5.23
C ASP A 365 0.94 -33.03 -5.63
N GLN A 366 2.13 -32.50 -5.31
CA GLN A 366 3.40 -33.19 -5.54
C GLN A 366 3.91 -33.83 -4.23
N PRO A 367 4.35 -35.10 -4.26
CA PRO A 367 4.93 -35.73 -3.08
C PRO A 367 6.18 -34.98 -2.64
N ALA A 368 6.31 -34.79 -1.33
CA ALA A 368 7.43 -34.09 -0.71
C ALA A 368 8.77 -34.69 -1.18
N GLY A 369 9.52 -33.96 -2.00
CA GLY A 369 10.86 -34.38 -2.43
C GLY A 369 11.36 -33.85 -3.76
N MET A 370 10.55 -33.24 -4.59
CA MET A 370 10.98 -32.74 -5.92
C MET A 370 10.28 -31.40 -6.29
N ALA A 371 10.66 -30.33 -5.62
CA ALA A 371 10.37 -28.99 -6.12
C ALA A 371 11.68 -28.21 -6.17
N GLU A 372 12.30 -28.16 -7.34
CA GLU A 372 13.20 -27.05 -7.65
C GLU A 372 12.40 -25.74 -7.58
N PRO A 373 12.96 -24.66 -7.04
CA PRO A 373 12.28 -23.38 -7.00
C PRO A 373 11.95 -22.94 -8.42
N THR A 374 10.68 -22.99 -8.79
CA THR A 374 10.22 -22.41 -10.06
C THR A 374 10.56 -20.92 -10.00
N GLU A 375 11.51 -20.50 -10.83
CA GLU A 375 11.74 -19.08 -11.09
C GLU A 375 10.39 -18.46 -11.42
N ILE A 376 9.97 -17.49 -10.60
CA ILE A 376 8.79 -16.67 -10.89
C ILE A 376 9.10 -16.01 -12.22
N ARG A 377 8.54 -16.56 -13.31
CA ARG A 377 8.60 -15.91 -14.63
C ARG A 377 8.01 -14.53 -14.44
N SER A 378 8.90 -13.55 -14.36
CA SER A 378 8.56 -12.15 -14.19
C SER A 378 7.55 -11.78 -15.27
N ALA A 379 6.43 -11.19 -14.86
CA ALA A 379 5.51 -10.48 -15.75
C ALA A 379 6.17 -9.25 -16.43
N ALA A 380 7.51 -9.18 -16.40
CA ALA A 380 8.34 -8.14 -16.97
C ALA A 380 8.30 -8.05 -18.50
N SER A 381 7.64 -9.01 -19.23
CA SER A 381 7.60 -8.97 -20.68
C SER A 381 6.55 -8.01 -21.27
N ARG A 382 5.79 -7.26 -20.46
CA ARG A 382 4.84 -6.24 -20.93
C ARG A 382 4.94 -4.91 -20.18
N CYS A 383 6.10 -4.58 -19.64
CA CYS A 383 6.32 -3.27 -19.03
C CYS A 383 6.40 -2.18 -20.14
N PRO A 384 5.60 -1.09 -20.04
CA PRO A 384 5.63 0.02 -21.02
C PRO A 384 6.97 0.73 -21.15
N VAL A 385 7.93 0.48 -20.25
CA VAL A 385 9.27 1.09 -20.22
C VAL A 385 10.05 0.87 -21.54
N GLN A 386 9.78 -0.23 -22.29
CA GLN A 386 10.41 -0.45 -23.59
C GLN A 386 9.96 0.58 -24.64
N ARG A 387 8.76 1.16 -24.51
CA ARG A 387 8.27 2.26 -25.37
C ARG A 387 8.93 3.60 -25.03
N PHE A 388 9.30 3.82 -23.79
CA PHE A 388 9.99 5.04 -23.36
C PHE A 388 11.44 5.11 -23.87
N LYS A 389 12.17 4.00 -23.94
CA LYS A 389 13.56 3.99 -24.46
C LYS A 389 13.68 4.52 -25.89
N ASN A 390 12.64 4.45 -26.69
CA ASN A 390 12.64 4.93 -28.08
C ASN A 390 12.26 6.41 -28.22
N LEU A 391 11.62 7.02 -27.23
CA LEU A 391 11.32 8.46 -27.20
C LEU A 391 12.58 9.32 -26.92
N PHE A 392 13.49 8.81 -26.11
CA PHE A 392 14.67 9.55 -25.65
C PHE A 392 15.92 9.35 -26.52
N ARG A 393 15.88 8.46 -27.55
CA ARG A 393 16.96 8.25 -28.52
C ARG A 393 16.92 9.20 -29.73
N ARG A 394 15.92 10.05 -29.86
CA ARG A 394 15.90 11.05 -30.94
C ARG A 394 16.68 12.29 -30.52
N LYS A 395 17.85 12.52 -31.13
CA LYS A 395 18.54 13.82 -31.06
C LYS A 395 17.56 14.94 -31.45
N PRO A 396 17.57 16.08 -30.77
CA PRO A 396 16.73 17.21 -31.17
C PRO A 396 17.07 17.62 -32.60
N ARG A 397 16.05 17.72 -33.46
CA ARG A 397 16.20 18.33 -34.77
C ARG A 397 16.46 19.84 -34.55
N PRO A 398 17.41 20.45 -35.28
CA PRO A 398 17.56 21.90 -35.22
C PRO A 398 16.25 22.55 -35.68
N VAL A 399 15.76 23.49 -34.87
CA VAL A 399 14.63 24.35 -35.23
C VAL A 399 15.09 25.28 -36.32
N THR A 400 14.68 25.07 -37.55
CA THR A 400 14.80 26.06 -38.62
C THR A 400 13.78 27.16 -38.35
N SER A 401 14.30 28.40 -38.28
CA SER A 401 13.52 29.62 -38.17
C SER A 401 12.78 29.90 -39.49
N GLU A 402 11.56 29.37 -39.62
CA GLU A 402 10.58 29.82 -40.60
C GLU A 402 9.20 29.44 -40.08
N VAL A 403 8.51 30.37 -39.51
CA VAL A 403 7.09 30.72 -39.58
C VAL A 403 6.78 31.75 -38.49
N LEU A 404 7.02 33.00 -38.84
CA LEU A 404 6.33 34.18 -38.32
C LEU A 404 6.03 35.04 -39.53
N THR A 405 4.92 34.85 -40.13
CA THR A 405 4.05 35.84 -40.79
C THR A 405 2.61 35.37 -40.69
#